data_4195668597a992b72db8cf888a8d40fd
#
_entry.id   4195668597a992b72db8cf888a8d40fd
#
_cell.length_a   1.000
_cell.length_b   1.000
_cell.length_c   1.000
_cell.angle_alpha   90.00
_cell.angle_beta   90.00
_cell.angle_gamma   90.00
#
_symmetry.space_group_name_H-M   'P 1'
#
loop_
_entity.id
_entity.type
_entity.pdbx_description
1 polymer ?
#
loop_
_entity_poly.entity_id
_entity_poly.type
_entity_poly.pdbx_seq_one_letter_code
_entity_poly.pdbx_strand_id
1 'polypeptide(L)'
;MNQRSDFDFNAIRDSIIEDIESHAEWHEEVSRGKMFGFLVYEGEAQTSNLKSQTSNILKAYSGQILGRSDWEGYVPAIFDYLQPDGYFKTHEAEITLLNNRIREAEALLPKGKRTREVEAMKAERKERSQALQRWLFTQFRTTPSQPPPSGEETLNANYTSKIDQHQDRALPLKGGDGGGLSFLDIFTSYAQRTGSKQTVPPSGTGECCAPKLLHYANTHGLKALAVAEFWYGESPKGIIRHHGQFYEPCQAKCMPLLWYMLPEGCQVYPFMREQPSHDIQIIWQDEWFVAINKPAGLLSVPGKRNLPNAQDKLRSSQCTVHSSQLRDSSPNCQLSTANCQFLKPVHRLDMDTSGILLFAKTEEAFIKMQRMFAEKKTHSSSPLKGESSVHKEYVAIVQKSPFMALERGHSLGKSPFKGDLEGLLSLPLLPDFEHRPMQRVDYENGKEAITEYRFIGDDRVLLYPLTGRTHQLRIHCAHPDGLGCPILGDPLYGNTPAERMYLHASRLTFTHPFTGGTIEIVSEPPF
;
A
#
# COMPACT_ATOMS: atom_id res chain seq x y z
N MET A 1 15.53 -5.00 17.81
CA MET A 1 16.94 -5.20 17.40
C MET A 1 17.03 -4.76 15.94
N ASN A 2 17.65 -3.59 15.67
CA ASN A 2 17.91 -3.15 14.29
C ASN A 2 18.93 -4.11 13.67
N GLN A 3 18.49 -5.02 12.81
CA GLN A 3 19.38 -5.66 11.86
C GLN A 3 19.82 -4.57 10.88
N ARG A 4 21.04 -4.04 11.05
CA ARG A 4 21.71 -3.27 9.99
C ARG A 4 21.76 -4.20 8.78
N SER A 5 21.27 -3.75 7.62
CA SER A 5 21.43 -4.49 6.37
C SER A 5 22.93 -4.62 6.08
N ASP A 6 23.40 -5.84 5.80
CA ASP A 6 24.79 -6.11 5.41
C ASP A 6 25.12 -5.53 4.02
N PHE A 7 24.15 -4.88 3.34
CA PHE A 7 24.26 -4.37 1.98
C PHE A 7 24.05 -2.86 1.90
N ASP A 8 24.93 -2.16 1.18
CA ASP A 8 24.74 -0.75 0.83
C ASP A 8 23.84 -0.62 -0.41
N PHE A 9 22.53 -0.61 -0.19
CA PHE A 9 21.54 -0.48 -1.25
C PHE A 9 21.69 0.80 -2.06
N ASN A 10 22.15 1.90 -1.44
CA ASN A 10 22.35 3.17 -2.14
C ASN A 10 23.52 3.09 -3.11
N ALA A 11 24.65 2.54 -2.71
CA ALA A 11 25.81 2.37 -3.58
C ALA A 11 25.47 1.45 -4.78
N ILE A 12 24.71 0.36 -4.55
CA ILE A 12 24.27 -0.53 -5.64
C ILE A 12 23.33 0.20 -6.60
N ARG A 13 22.34 0.95 -6.09
CA ARG A 13 21.44 1.78 -6.92
C ARG A 13 22.21 2.76 -7.76
N ASP A 14 23.14 3.51 -7.18
CA ASP A 14 23.89 4.56 -7.83
C ASP A 14 24.76 3.99 -8.98
N SER A 15 25.40 2.84 -8.76
CA SER A 15 26.09 2.10 -9.82
C SER A 15 25.15 1.65 -10.97
N ILE A 16 23.90 1.28 -10.67
CA ILE A 16 22.93 0.94 -11.71
C ILE A 16 22.46 2.18 -12.46
N ILE A 17 22.32 3.33 -11.79
CA ILE A 17 21.99 4.60 -12.42
C ILE A 17 23.10 5.00 -13.41
N GLU A 18 24.37 4.89 -13.03
CA GLU A 18 25.52 5.12 -13.94
C GLU A 18 25.47 4.19 -15.16
N ASP A 19 25.13 2.93 -14.97
CA ASP A 19 24.95 1.96 -16.07
C ASP A 19 23.78 2.36 -17.00
N ILE A 20 22.62 2.77 -16.45
CA ILE A 20 21.47 3.26 -17.22
C ILE A 20 21.87 4.49 -18.06
N GLU A 21 22.61 5.43 -17.48
CA GLU A 21 23.05 6.66 -18.13
C GLU A 21 24.09 6.41 -19.23
N SER A 22 24.81 5.30 -19.18
CA SER A 22 25.74 4.88 -20.23
C SER A 22 25.04 4.43 -21.53
N HIS A 23 23.75 4.09 -21.44
CA HIS A 23 22.90 3.67 -22.58
C HIS A 23 22.20 4.88 -23.21
N ALA A 24 22.90 5.62 -24.08
CA ALA A 24 22.36 6.82 -24.73
C ALA A 24 21.05 6.57 -25.48
N GLU A 25 20.88 5.36 -26.06
CA GLU A 25 19.67 4.95 -26.78
C GLU A 25 18.43 4.78 -25.91
N TRP A 26 18.61 4.60 -24.59
CA TRP A 26 17.49 4.45 -23.65
C TRP A 26 16.93 5.77 -23.17
N HIS A 27 17.72 6.84 -23.27
CA HIS A 27 17.50 8.11 -22.57
C HIS A 27 16.08 8.67 -22.78
N GLU A 28 15.59 8.70 -24.03
CA GLU A 28 14.28 9.26 -24.33
C GLU A 28 13.13 8.48 -23.68
N GLU A 29 13.19 7.14 -23.65
CA GLU A 29 12.12 6.31 -23.07
C GLU A 29 12.22 6.27 -21.55
N VAL A 30 13.43 6.07 -21.02
CA VAL A 30 13.65 5.78 -19.60
C VAL A 30 13.51 7.06 -18.75
N SER A 31 13.87 8.24 -19.29
CA SER A 31 13.68 9.53 -18.61
C SER A 31 12.22 9.87 -18.33
N ARG A 32 11.27 9.33 -19.11
CA ARG A 32 9.82 9.46 -18.85
C ARG A 32 9.34 8.69 -17.64
N GLY A 33 10.21 7.91 -17.04
CA GLY A 33 9.99 7.19 -15.79
C GLY A 33 9.84 5.69 -15.94
N LYS A 34 10.71 4.96 -15.25
CA LYS A 34 10.74 3.49 -15.26
C LYS A 34 11.21 2.93 -13.92
N MET A 35 10.67 1.78 -13.54
CA MET A 35 11.15 1.03 -12.38
C MET A 35 12.33 0.16 -12.78
N PHE A 36 13.42 0.27 -12.04
CA PHE A 36 14.56 -0.62 -12.05
C PHE A 36 14.65 -1.36 -10.73
N GLY A 37 15.36 -2.48 -10.73
CA GLY A 37 15.56 -3.25 -9.51
C GLY A 37 16.81 -4.12 -9.60
N PHE A 38 17.23 -4.59 -8.45
CA PHE A 38 18.36 -5.50 -8.34
C PHE A 38 18.11 -6.55 -7.25
N LEU A 39 18.84 -7.67 -7.39
CA LEU A 39 18.84 -8.76 -6.42
C LEU A 39 20.29 -9.11 -6.11
N VAL A 40 20.64 -9.13 -4.83
CA VAL A 40 21.90 -9.63 -4.31
C VAL A 40 21.75 -11.12 -4.05
N TYR A 41 22.69 -11.93 -4.51
CA TYR A 41 22.62 -13.39 -4.38
C TYR A 41 23.95 -14.01 -3.91
N GLU A 42 23.85 -15.22 -3.43
CA GLU A 42 24.98 -16.12 -3.12
C GLU A 42 24.97 -17.28 -4.12
N GLY A 43 26.13 -17.60 -4.71
CA GLY A 43 26.29 -18.68 -5.70
C GLY A 43 27.08 -18.23 -6.93
N GLU A 44 27.38 -19.17 -7.83
CA GLU A 44 28.07 -18.90 -9.09
C GLU A 44 27.03 -18.81 -10.23
N ALA A 45 26.92 -17.63 -10.86
CA ALA A 45 26.10 -17.49 -12.06
C ALA A 45 26.78 -18.20 -13.25
N GLN A 46 26.10 -19.19 -13.82
CA GLN A 46 26.63 -20.00 -14.93
C GLN A 46 26.64 -19.28 -16.30
N THR A 47 26.15 -18.04 -16.38
CA THR A 47 26.03 -17.30 -17.65
C THR A 47 27.05 -16.16 -17.74
N SER A 48 27.87 -16.20 -18.80
CA SER A 48 28.95 -15.25 -19.08
C SER A 48 28.47 -13.79 -19.30
N ASN A 49 27.21 -13.58 -19.66
CA ASN A 49 26.66 -12.29 -20.07
C ASN A 49 26.18 -11.41 -18.88
N LEU A 50 26.16 -11.93 -17.66
CA LEU A 50 25.71 -11.21 -16.45
C LEU A 50 26.86 -10.92 -15.46
N LYS A 51 28.11 -11.18 -15.82
CA LYS A 51 29.27 -10.88 -15.01
C LYS A 51 29.50 -9.37 -14.92
N SER A 52 28.87 -8.71 -13.96
CA SER A 52 29.31 -7.39 -13.50
C SER A 52 30.59 -7.56 -12.69
N GLN A 53 31.51 -6.62 -12.77
CA GLN A 53 32.79 -6.62 -12.04
C GLN A 53 32.62 -6.50 -10.52
N THR A 54 31.43 -6.28 -10.02
CA THR A 54 31.06 -6.25 -8.60
C THR A 54 30.11 -7.40 -8.34
N SER A 55 30.68 -8.51 -7.84
CA SER A 55 30.10 -9.74 -7.34
C SER A 55 28.61 -9.76 -6.99
N ASN A 56 27.88 -10.71 -7.58
CA ASN A 56 26.62 -11.27 -7.09
C ASN A 56 25.40 -10.36 -7.13
N ILE A 57 25.26 -9.49 -8.14
CA ILE A 57 24.08 -8.62 -8.34
C ILE A 57 23.42 -8.94 -9.70
N LEU A 58 22.12 -9.27 -9.66
CA LEU A 58 21.25 -9.31 -10.84
C LEU A 58 20.54 -7.97 -10.97
N LYS A 59 20.37 -7.47 -12.21
CA LYS A 59 19.66 -6.23 -12.53
C LYS A 59 18.40 -6.53 -13.35
N ALA A 60 17.34 -5.77 -13.14
CA ALA A 60 16.10 -5.84 -13.93
C ALA A 60 15.47 -4.45 -14.13
N TYR A 61 14.64 -4.34 -15.16
CA TYR A 61 13.75 -3.21 -15.38
C TYR A 61 12.31 -3.71 -15.58
N SER A 62 11.31 -2.87 -15.27
CA SER A 62 9.91 -3.22 -15.44
C SER A 62 9.48 -3.15 -16.91
N GLY A 63 8.68 -4.11 -17.36
CA GLY A 63 8.22 -4.18 -18.76
C GLY A 63 9.37 -4.33 -19.76
N GLN A 64 9.37 -3.48 -20.79
CA GLN A 64 10.36 -3.46 -21.88
C GLN A 64 11.07 -2.11 -21.97
N ILE A 65 12.24 -2.08 -22.59
CA ILE A 65 12.93 -0.86 -23.02
C ILE A 65 13.13 -0.98 -24.55
N LEU A 66 12.68 0.02 -25.30
CA LEU A 66 12.71 0.03 -26.78
C LEU A 66 12.09 -1.25 -27.40
N GLY A 67 11.00 -1.75 -26.80
CA GLY A 67 10.32 -2.96 -27.25
C GLY A 67 11.06 -4.28 -26.97
N ARG A 68 12.14 -4.27 -26.17
CA ARG A 68 12.94 -5.45 -25.81
C ARG A 68 12.88 -5.72 -24.31
N SER A 69 12.93 -7.00 -23.96
CA SER A 69 12.98 -7.49 -22.59
C SER A 69 14.27 -8.23 -22.23
N ASP A 70 15.28 -8.18 -23.10
CA ASP A 70 16.49 -9.02 -23.08
C ASP A 70 17.78 -8.23 -23.28
N TRP A 71 17.87 -7.03 -22.72
CA TRP A 71 19.09 -6.23 -22.77
C TRP A 71 20.25 -6.89 -22.00
N GLU A 72 21.45 -6.81 -22.57
CA GLU A 72 22.66 -7.35 -21.93
C GLU A 72 22.87 -6.77 -20.53
N GLY A 73 23.28 -7.61 -19.58
CA GLY A 73 23.47 -7.22 -18.17
C GLY A 73 22.18 -7.17 -17.34
N TYR A 74 21.02 -7.39 -17.93
CA TYR A 74 19.72 -7.41 -17.23
C TYR A 74 19.03 -8.78 -17.38
N VAL A 75 18.30 -9.20 -16.34
CA VAL A 75 17.54 -10.44 -16.42
C VAL A 75 16.39 -10.31 -17.43
N PRO A 76 16.15 -11.33 -18.26
CA PRO A 76 15.10 -11.28 -19.27
C PRO A 76 13.70 -11.37 -18.66
N ALA A 77 12.67 -11.24 -19.48
CA ALA A 77 11.30 -11.52 -19.10
C ALA A 77 11.12 -12.99 -18.68
N ILE A 78 10.20 -13.25 -17.74
CA ILE A 78 9.85 -14.62 -17.29
C ILE A 78 9.36 -15.48 -18.45
N PHE A 79 8.63 -14.88 -19.38
CA PHE A 79 8.14 -15.50 -20.61
C PHE A 79 8.12 -14.46 -21.73
N ASP A 80 8.74 -14.79 -22.86
CA ASP A 80 8.71 -13.95 -24.06
C ASP A 80 7.44 -14.23 -24.87
N TYR A 81 6.42 -13.39 -24.67
CA TYR A 81 5.13 -13.48 -25.38
C TYR A 81 5.06 -12.60 -26.63
N LEU A 82 6.15 -11.89 -26.95
CA LEU A 82 6.17 -10.90 -28.04
C LEU A 82 6.73 -11.44 -29.36
N GLN A 83 7.01 -12.73 -29.44
CA GLN A 83 7.43 -13.36 -30.69
C GLN A 83 6.44 -13.05 -31.81
N PRO A 84 6.89 -12.51 -32.96
CA PRO A 84 6.02 -11.95 -34.00
C PRO A 84 4.94 -12.91 -34.50
N ASP A 85 5.26 -14.19 -34.66
CA ASP A 85 4.35 -15.23 -35.14
C ASP A 85 3.82 -16.12 -34.00
N GLY A 86 4.05 -15.71 -32.77
CA GLY A 86 3.61 -16.45 -31.57
C GLY A 86 2.10 -16.38 -31.36
N TYR A 87 1.60 -17.33 -30.60
CA TYR A 87 0.17 -17.44 -30.26
C TYR A 87 -0.41 -16.12 -29.73
N PHE A 88 0.32 -15.43 -28.84
CA PHE A 88 -0.15 -14.17 -28.27
C PHE A 88 -0.34 -13.09 -29.34
N LYS A 89 0.67 -12.87 -30.19
CA LYS A 89 0.64 -11.83 -31.23
C LYS A 89 -0.43 -12.08 -32.29
N THR A 90 -0.65 -13.32 -32.67
CA THR A 90 -1.69 -13.71 -33.62
C THR A 90 -3.08 -13.35 -33.05
N HIS A 91 -3.38 -13.75 -31.82
CA HIS A 91 -4.69 -13.48 -31.20
C HIS A 91 -4.86 -12.01 -30.78
N GLU A 92 -3.78 -11.32 -30.41
CA GLU A 92 -3.79 -9.86 -30.17
C GLU A 92 -4.18 -9.10 -31.44
N ALA A 93 -3.65 -9.51 -32.60
CA ALA A 93 -4.00 -8.90 -33.89
C ALA A 93 -5.49 -9.09 -34.22
N GLU A 94 -6.05 -10.29 -34.00
CA GLU A 94 -7.48 -10.56 -34.19
C GLU A 94 -8.36 -9.67 -33.29
N ILE A 95 -7.99 -9.52 -31.99
CA ILE A 95 -8.69 -8.65 -31.04
C ILE A 95 -8.60 -7.19 -31.48
N THR A 96 -7.45 -6.77 -32.02
CA THR A 96 -7.26 -5.41 -32.54
C THR A 96 -8.15 -5.14 -33.74
N LEU A 97 -8.24 -6.07 -34.69
CA LEU A 97 -9.16 -5.97 -35.84
C LEU A 97 -10.63 -5.87 -35.38
N LEU A 98 -11.04 -6.68 -34.44
CA LEU A 98 -12.39 -6.63 -33.87
C LEU A 98 -12.65 -5.27 -33.18
N ASN A 99 -11.66 -4.74 -32.45
CA ASN A 99 -11.76 -3.43 -31.81
C ASN A 99 -11.90 -2.27 -32.81
N ASN A 100 -11.20 -2.33 -33.94
CA ASN A 100 -11.34 -1.35 -35.04
C ASN A 100 -12.75 -1.41 -35.66
N ARG A 101 -13.27 -2.62 -35.92
CA ARG A 101 -14.64 -2.81 -36.41
C ARG A 101 -15.68 -2.25 -35.46
N ILE A 102 -15.50 -2.42 -34.14
CA ILE A 102 -16.37 -1.82 -33.12
C ILE A 102 -16.34 -0.29 -33.22
N ARG A 103 -15.15 0.31 -33.32
CA ARG A 103 -14.99 1.77 -33.42
C ARG A 103 -15.66 2.33 -34.70
N GLU A 104 -15.49 1.66 -35.83
CA GLU A 104 -16.14 2.03 -37.09
C GLU A 104 -17.67 1.96 -36.97
N ALA A 105 -18.19 0.87 -36.43
CA ALA A 105 -19.63 0.72 -36.22
C ALA A 105 -20.19 1.76 -35.25
N GLU A 106 -19.48 2.08 -34.17
CA GLU A 106 -19.88 3.15 -33.22
C GLU A 106 -19.85 4.55 -33.85
N ALA A 107 -18.88 4.83 -34.72
CA ALA A 107 -18.80 6.13 -35.42
C ALA A 107 -19.97 6.39 -36.34
N LEU A 108 -20.61 5.34 -36.86
CA LEU A 108 -21.80 5.44 -37.71
C LEU A 108 -23.12 5.62 -36.93
N LEU A 109 -23.08 5.48 -35.59
CA LEU A 109 -24.26 5.57 -34.75
C LEU A 109 -24.46 7.01 -34.18
N PRO A 110 -25.70 7.48 -34.03
CA PRO A 110 -25.96 8.70 -33.30
C PRO A 110 -25.43 8.61 -31.85
N LYS A 111 -24.90 9.74 -31.32
CA LYS A 111 -24.37 9.80 -29.95
C LYS A 111 -25.36 9.18 -28.94
N GLY A 112 -24.88 8.16 -28.23
CA GLY A 112 -25.62 7.48 -27.18
C GLY A 112 -26.52 6.32 -27.63
N LYS A 113 -26.66 6.05 -28.94
CA LYS A 113 -27.34 4.83 -29.43
C LYS A 113 -26.39 3.63 -29.42
N ARG A 114 -26.91 2.52 -28.92
CA ARG A 114 -26.23 1.20 -28.94
C ARG A 114 -27.07 0.26 -29.79
N THR A 115 -26.43 -0.46 -30.69
CA THR A 115 -27.10 -1.52 -31.45
C THR A 115 -26.78 -2.87 -30.81
N ARG A 116 -27.66 -3.84 -30.97
CA ARG A 116 -27.46 -5.22 -30.49
C ARG A 116 -26.20 -5.84 -31.10
N GLU A 117 -25.87 -5.48 -32.32
CA GLU A 117 -24.68 -5.94 -33.02
C GLU A 117 -23.38 -5.40 -32.38
N VAL A 118 -23.31 -4.10 -32.09
CA VAL A 118 -22.15 -3.49 -31.41
C VAL A 118 -21.95 -4.08 -30.02
N GLU A 119 -23.02 -4.31 -29.26
CA GLU A 119 -22.91 -4.95 -27.94
C GLU A 119 -22.44 -6.42 -28.05
N ALA A 120 -22.87 -7.16 -29.07
CA ALA A 120 -22.39 -8.52 -29.34
C ALA A 120 -20.90 -8.53 -29.67
N MET A 121 -20.42 -7.64 -30.55
CA MET A 121 -18.99 -7.51 -30.88
C MET A 121 -18.15 -7.13 -29.65
N LYS A 122 -18.64 -6.26 -28.77
CA LYS A 122 -17.97 -5.91 -27.51
C LYS A 122 -17.89 -7.09 -26.55
N ALA A 123 -18.95 -7.89 -26.46
CA ALA A 123 -18.96 -9.10 -25.64
C ALA A 123 -17.93 -10.12 -26.16
N GLU A 124 -17.92 -10.36 -27.47
CA GLU A 124 -16.94 -11.22 -28.13
C GLU A 124 -15.50 -10.75 -27.91
N ARG A 125 -15.22 -9.44 -28.11
CA ARG A 125 -13.91 -8.86 -27.84
C ARG A 125 -13.47 -9.09 -26.40
N LYS A 126 -14.37 -8.89 -25.44
CA LYS A 126 -14.10 -9.09 -24.01
C LYS A 126 -13.76 -10.55 -23.73
N GLU A 127 -14.53 -11.49 -24.27
CA GLU A 127 -14.30 -12.93 -24.11
C GLU A 127 -12.94 -13.35 -24.68
N ARG A 128 -12.61 -12.94 -25.92
CA ARG A 128 -11.32 -13.23 -26.56
C ARG A 128 -10.15 -12.64 -25.78
N SER A 129 -10.27 -11.39 -25.30
CA SER A 129 -9.24 -10.77 -24.46
C SER A 129 -9.01 -11.52 -23.16
N GLN A 130 -10.09 -11.97 -22.50
CA GLN A 130 -9.98 -12.73 -21.26
C GLN A 130 -9.40 -14.15 -21.50
N ALA A 131 -9.75 -14.78 -22.63
CA ALA A 131 -9.20 -16.07 -23.00
C ALA A 131 -7.68 -15.99 -23.28
N LEU A 132 -7.25 -14.98 -24.05
CA LEU A 132 -5.85 -14.75 -24.32
C LEU A 132 -5.06 -14.44 -23.05
N GLN A 133 -5.62 -13.64 -22.14
CA GLN A 133 -5.00 -13.32 -20.86
C GLN A 133 -4.87 -14.58 -19.97
N ARG A 134 -5.91 -15.42 -19.88
CA ARG A 134 -5.83 -16.70 -19.14
C ARG A 134 -4.76 -17.61 -19.73
N TRP A 135 -4.73 -17.77 -21.06
CA TRP A 135 -3.68 -18.55 -21.72
C TRP A 135 -2.28 -18.03 -21.37
N LEU A 136 -2.05 -16.71 -21.46
CA LEU A 136 -0.77 -16.10 -21.13
C LEU A 136 -0.32 -16.46 -19.71
N PHE A 137 -1.22 -16.38 -18.73
CA PHE A 137 -0.87 -16.71 -17.34
C PHE A 137 -0.61 -18.20 -17.09
N THR A 138 -1.02 -19.08 -17.97
CA THR A 138 -0.62 -20.49 -17.91
C THR A 138 0.78 -20.72 -18.48
N GLN A 139 1.27 -19.81 -19.36
CA GLN A 139 2.62 -19.86 -19.90
C GLN A 139 3.66 -19.33 -18.91
N PHE A 140 3.29 -18.33 -18.11
CA PHE A 140 4.16 -17.86 -17.02
C PHE A 140 4.25 -18.91 -15.92
N ARG A 141 5.42 -19.55 -15.81
CA ARG A 141 5.70 -20.57 -14.80
C ARG A 141 6.91 -20.16 -13.98
N THR A 142 6.90 -20.47 -12.68
CA THR A 142 8.02 -20.21 -11.79
C THR A 142 8.14 -21.30 -10.73
N THR A 143 9.35 -21.48 -10.21
CA THR A 143 9.67 -22.42 -9.15
C THR A 143 9.80 -21.69 -7.81
N PRO A 144 9.49 -22.32 -6.68
CA PRO A 144 9.81 -21.79 -5.37
C PRO A 144 11.33 -21.76 -5.16
N SER A 145 11.79 -20.92 -4.26
CA SER A 145 13.22 -20.82 -3.90
C SER A 145 13.82 -22.08 -3.27
N GLN A 146 12.96 -22.93 -2.70
CA GLN A 146 13.32 -24.25 -2.16
C GLN A 146 12.15 -25.22 -2.37
N PRO A 147 12.41 -26.53 -2.51
CA PRO A 147 11.33 -27.50 -2.45
C PRO A 147 10.61 -27.35 -1.10
N PRO A 148 9.27 -27.47 -1.06
CA PRO A 148 8.55 -27.40 0.21
C PRO A 148 9.14 -28.45 1.15
N PRO A 149 9.38 -28.11 2.43
CA PRO A 149 9.92 -29.06 3.39
C PRO A 149 9.05 -30.32 3.40
N SER A 150 9.67 -31.46 3.26
CA SER A 150 9.04 -32.75 3.38
C SER A 150 8.72 -32.98 4.86
N GLY A 151 7.45 -32.75 5.25
CA GLY A 151 6.93 -32.97 6.60
C GLY A 151 7.15 -31.76 7.50
N GLU A 152 6.05 -31.27 8.02
CA GLU A 152 5.91 -30.46 9.24
C GLU A 152 7.16 -29.69 9.66
N GLU A 153 7.36 -28.45 9.14
CA GLU A 153 7.92 -27.36 9.93
C GLU A 153 8.06 -26.08 9.10
N THR A 154 7.43 -25.03 9.60
CA THR A 154 7.77 -23.61 9.53
C THR A 154 7.99 -22.97 8.16
N LEU A 155 6.91 -22.53 7.55
CA LEU A 155 6.92 -21.35 6.68
C LEU A 155 7.31 -20.12 7.52
N ASN A 156 8.27 -19.40 7.03
CA ASN A 156 8.89 -18.15 7.48
C ASN A 156 8.24 -17.47 8.69
N ALA A 157 8.86 -17.54 9.86
CA ALA A 157 8.30 -17.07 11.14
C ALA A 157 7.91 -15.57 11.15
N ASN A 158 8.48 -14.75 10.29
CA ASN A 158 8.14 -13.33 10.14
C ASN A 158 6.98 -13.09 9.18
N TYR A 159 6.63 -14.06 8.34
CA TYR A 159 5.48 -14.00 7.41
C TYR A 159 4.29 -14.83 7.87
N THR A 160 4.50 -15.79 8.77
CA THR A 160 3.55 -16.87 9.10
C THR A 160 3.01 -16.83 10.52
N SER A 161 3.50 -15.98 11.41
CA SER A 161 3.08 -16.00 12.83
C SER A 161 1.58 -15.83 13.08
N LYS A 162 0.75 -15.65 12.03
CA LYS A 162 -0.71 -15.51 12.15
C LYS A 162 -1.55 -16.34 11.15
N ILE A 163 -0.93 -17.21 10.34
CA ILE A 163 -1.68 -18.10 9.42
C ILE A 163 -1.93 -19.48 10.05
N ASP A 164 -1.28 -19.80 11.17
CA ASP A 164 -1.27 -21.14 11.77
C ASP A 164 -2.53 -21.59 12.52
N GLN A 165 -3.66 -20.90 12.43
CA GLN A 165 -4.89 -21.38 13.09
C GLN A 165 -5.83 -22.21 12.21
N HIS A 166 -5.45 -22.53 10.97
CA HIS A 166 -6.18 -23.47 10.12
C HIS A 166 -5.25 -24.50 9.50
N GLN A 167 -4.63 -25.32 10.36
CA GLN A 167 -4.07 -26.60 9.95
C GLN A 167 -5.21 -27.50 9.48
N ASP A 168 -5.20 -27.81 8.22
CA ASP A 168 -5.51 -29.06 7.53
C ASP A 168 -6.00 -28.76 6.09
N ARG A 169 -5.06 -28.68 5.18
CA ARG A 169 -5.16 -29.04 3.76
C ARG A 169 -3.96 -28.51 2.99
N ALA A 170 -2.80 -29.12 3.20
CA ALA A 170 -1.74 -29.07 2.22
C ALA A 170 -2.27 -29.73 0.94
N LEU A 171 -2.60 -28.93 -0.06
CA LEU A 171 -2.78 -29.47 -1.40
C LEU A 171 -1.40 -29.99 -1.84
N PRO A 172 -1.27 -31.25 -2.25
CA PRO A 172 -0.04 -31.74 -2.83
C PRO A 172 0.24 -30.90 -4.08
N LEU A 173 1.35 -30.16 -4.06
CA LEU A 173 1.91 -29.53 -5.25
C LEU A 173 2.36 -30.67 -6.19
N LYS A 174 1.43 -31.29 -6.92
CA LYS A 174 1.75 -32.19 -8.03
C LYS A 174 2.28 -31.33 -9.19
N GLY A 175 3.58 -31.00 -9.12
CA GLY A 175 4.33 -30.68 -10.31
C GLY A 175 4.40 -31.94 -11.17
N GLY A 176 3.57 -32.03 -12.21
CA GLY A 176 3.83 -32.95 -13.28
C GLY A 176 5.02 -32.43 -14.08
N ASP A 177 5.96 -33.30 -14.35
CA ASP A 177 7.07 -33.16 -15.29
C ASP A 177 7.78 -31.80 -15.33
N GLY A 178 8.73 -31.59 -14.41
CA GLY A 178 9.83 -30.63 -14.57
C GLY A 178 9.52 -29.12 -14.57
N GLY A 179 8.28 -28.69 -14.39
CA GLY A 179 7.89 -27.28 -14.48
C GLY A 179 7.21 -26.76 -13.21
N GLY A 180 7.66 -25.62 -12.67
CA GLY A 180 7.05 -24.94 -11.54
C GLY A 180 5.55 -24.60 -11.74
N LEU A 181 4.92 -23.98 -10.74
CA LEU A 181 3.50 -23.57 -10.82
C LEU A 181 3.30 -22.42 -11.81
N SER A 182 2.16 -22.45 -12.51
CA SER A 182 1.73 -21.30 -13.31
C SER A 182 1.30 -20.14 -12.42
N PHE A 183 1.33 -18.93 -12.95
CA PHE A 183 0.84 -17.76 -12.22
C PHE A 183 -0.64 -17.91 -11.82
N LEU A 184 -1.43 -18.58 -12.63
CA LEU A 184 -2.84 -18.85 -12.31
C LEU A 184 -2.97 -19.77 -11.10
N ASP A 185 -2.14 -20.81 -11.00
CA ASP A 185 -2.13 -21.74 -9.87
C ASP A 185 -1.69 -21.03 -8.58
N ILE A 186 -0.66 -20.17 -8.67
CA ILE A 186 -0.14 -19.39 -7.54
C ILE A 186 -1.23 -18.44 -7.01
N PHE A 187 -1.91 -17.70 -7.89
CA PHE A 187 -2.98 -16.79 -7.48
C PHE A 187 -4.16 -17.52 -6.86
N THR A 188 -4.54 -18.67 -7.42
CA THR A 188 -5.59 -19.52 -6.86
C THR A 188 -5.23 -20.00 -5.46
N SER A 189 -4.00 -20.51 -5.28
CA SER A 189 -3.51 -21.00 -3.99
C SER A 189 -3.41 -19.88 -2.97
N TYR A 190 -2.90 -18.71 -3.37
CA TYR A 190 -2.84 -17.53 -2.51
C TYR A 190 -4.23 -17.08 -2.05
N ALA A 191 -5.20 -17.01 -2.98
CA ALA A 191 -6.57 -16.64 -2.67
C ALA A 191 -7.24 -17.62 -1.69
N GLN A 192 -7.05 -18.92 -1.87
CA GLN A 192 -7.56 -19.94 -0.97
C GLN A 192 -7.02 -19.81 0.46
N ARG A 193 -5.71 -19.47 0.61
CA ARG A 193 -5.07 -19.35 1.92
C ARG A 193 -5.37 -18.03 2.62
N THR A 194 -5.47 -16.93 1.88
CA THR A 194 -5.62 -15.58 2.44
C THR A 194 -7.05 -15.06 2.46
N GLY A 195 -7.99 -15.79 1.86
CA GLY A 195 -9.36 -15.32 1.64
C GLY A 195 -9.47 -14.21 0.59
N SER A 196 -8.41 -13.95 -0.19
CA SER A 196 -8.42 -12.98 -1.28
C SER A 196 -9.46 -13.38 -2.34
N LYS A 197 -10.20 -12.41 -2.88
CA LYS A 197 -11.11 -12.62 -4.01
C LYS A 197 -10.39 -12.66 -5.36
N GLN A 198 -9.10 -12.36 -5.38
CA GLN A 198 -8.31 -12.25 -6.60
C GLN A 198 -7.66 -13.60 -6.95
N THR A 199 -8.37 -14.40 -7.73
CA THR A 199 -7.92 -15.73 -8.20
C THR A 199 -7.24 -15.69 -9.57
N VAL A 200 -7.34 -14.56 -10.28
CA VAL A 200 -6.74 -14.38 -11.61
C VAL A 200 -5.73 -13.23 -11.56
N PRO A 201 -4.51 -13.43 -12.08
CA PRO A 201 -3.52 -12.36 -12.14
C PRO A 201 -4.04 -11.14 -12.91
N PRO A 202 -3.81 -9.89 -12.45
CA PRO A 202 -4.06 -8.70 -13.25
C PRO A 202 -3.10 -8.61 -14.45
N SER A 203 -3.48 -7.83 -15.47
CA SER A 203 -2.58 -7.55 -16.61
C SER A 203 -1.27 -6.91 -16.15
N GLY A 204 -0.15 -7.33 -16.72
CA GLY A 204 1.20 -6.89 -16.37
C GLY A 204 1.76 -7.52 -15.08
N THR A 205 1.11 -8.56 -14.54
CA THR A 205 1.67 -9.37 -13.44
C THR A 205 2.92 -10.11 -13.94
N GLY A 206 4.01 -10.06 -13.15
CA GLY A 206 5.28 -10.71 -13.50
C GLY A 206 6.23 -9.84 -14.33
N GLU A 207 5.77 -8.68 -14.84
CA GLU A 207 6.62 -7.75 -15.61
C GLU A 207 7.42 -6.78 -14.70
N CYS A 208 7.16 -6.76 -13.40
CA CYS A 208 7.90 -5.97 -12.42
C CYS A 208 9.30 -6.55 -12.18
N CYS A 209 10.22 -5.75 -11.62
CA CYS A 209 11.60 -6.16 -11.41
C CYS A 209 11.74 -7.33 -10.44
N ALA A 210 11.13 -7.27 -9.26
CA ALA A 210 11.29 -8.31 -8.25
C ALA A 210 10.83 -9.71 -8.72
N PRO A 211 9.67 -9.90 -9.37
CA PRO A 211 9.31 -11.20 -9.94
C PRO A 211 10.31 -11.73 -10.98
N LYS A 212 10.84 -10.88 -11.88
CA LYS A 212 11.84 -11.27 -12.87
C LYS A 212 13.13 -11.73 -12.17
N LEU A 213 13.63 -10.95 -11.23
CA LEU A 213 14.85 -11.22 -10.47
C LEU A 213 14.75 -12.53 -9.68
N LEU A 214 13.67 -12.72 -8.95
CA LEU A 214 13.44 -13.93 -8.16
C LEU A 214 13.23 -15.16 -9.04
N HIS A 215 12.49 -15.02 -10.14
CA HIS A 215 12.36 -16.11 -11.12
C HIS A 215 13.71 -16.54 -11.66
N TYR A 216 14.53 -15.58 -12.10
CA TYR A 216 15.86 -15.86 -12.61
C TYR A 216 16.73 -16.54 -11.56
N ALA A 217 16.79 -16.00 -10.35
CA ALA A 217 17.56 -16.58 -9.27
C ALA A 217 17.12 -18.03 -8.96
N ASN A 218 15.82 -18.27 -8.82
CA ASN A 218 15.26 -19.59 -8.51
C ASN A 218 15.52 -20.61 -9.62
N THR A 219 15.40 -20.21 -10.88
CA THR A 219 15.63 -21.13 -12.03
C THR A 219 17.09 -21.44 -12.27
N HIS A 220 18.02 -20.58 -11.79
CA HIS A 220 19.46 -20.78 -11.93
C HIS A 220 20.11 -21.26 -10.62
N GLY A 221 19.31 -21.62 -9.61
CA GLY A 221 19.82 -22.13 -8.34
C GLY A 221 20.62 -21.11 -7.51
N LEU A 222 20.38 -19.81 -7.74
CA LEU A 222 21.02 -18.72 -7.00
C LEU A 222 20.24 -18.44 -5.71
N LYS A 223 20.94 -18.33 -4.59
CA LYS A 223 20.31 -18.00 -3.31
C LYS A 223 20.13 -16.49 -3.20
N ALA A 224 18.90 -16.00 -3.29
CA ALA A 224 18.59 -14.57 -3.12
C ALA A 224 18.81 -14.14 -1.67
N LEU A 225 19.61 -13.09 -1.47
CA LEU A 225 19.92 -12.51 -0.16
C LEU A 225 19.17 -11.21 0.08
N ALA A 226 19.05 -10.36 -0.96
CA ALA A 226 18.31 -9.11 -0.87
C ALA A 226 17.75 -8.71 -2.23
N VAL A 227 16.59 -8.04 -2.24
CA VAL A 227 15.96 -7.49 -3.44
C VAL A 227 15.48 -6.07 -3.19
N ALA A 228 15.68 -5.18 -4.17
CA ALA A 228 15.23 -3.79 -4.11
C ALA A 228 14.73 -3.32 -5.47
N GLU A 229 13.78 -2.37 -5.46
CA GLU A 229 13.28 -1.67 -6.64
C GLU A 229 13.36 -0.16 -6.42
N PHE A 230 13.80 0.60 -7.43
CA PHE A 230 13.86 2.06 -7.39
C PHE A 230 13.32 2.68 -8.68
N TRP A 231 12.88 3.93 -8.58
CA TRP A 231 12.35 4.66 -9.72
C TRP A 231 13.45 5.47 -10.42
N TYR A 232 13.47 5.43 -11.75
CA TYR A 232 14.32 6.27 -12.58
C TYR A 232 13.47 7.17 -13.48
N GLY A 233 13.82 8.45 -13.63
CA GLY A 233 13.16 9.41 -14.50
C GLY A 233 12.00 10.16 -13.86
N GLU A 234 11.11 10.70 -14.71
CA GLU A 234 9.97 11.53 -14.31
C GLU A 234 8.89 10.72 -13.58
N SER A 235 8.10 11.42 -12.76
CA SER A 235 6.96 10.82 -12.08
C SER A 235 5.82 10.51 -13.06
N PRO A 236 5.23 9.32 -13.06
CA PRO A 236 4.10 9.00 -13.93
C PRO A 236 2.84 9.76 -13.50
N LYS A 237 1.94 10.04 -14.44
CA LYS A 237 0.67 10.70 -14.14
C LYS A 237 -0.16 9.89 -13.13
N GLY A 238 -0.55 10.53 -12.04
CA GLY A 238 -1.44 9.96 -11.02
C GLY A 238 -0.79 9.09 -9.95
N ILE A 239 0.53 8.94 -9.97
CA ILE A 239 1.31 8.26 -8.91
C ILE A 239 2.60 9.04 -8.74
N ILE A 240 2.97 9.41 -7.51
CA ILE A 240 4.22 10.11 -7.26
C ILE A 240 5.36 9.10 -7.14
N ARG A 241 6.39 9.33 -7.93
CA ARG A 241 7.64 8.60 -7.93
C ARG A 241 8.80 9.59 -8.05
N HIS A 242 9.79 9.47 -7.22
CA HIS A 242 10.98 10.33 -7.26
C HIS A 242 12.16 9.55 -7.81
N HIS A 243 12.91 10.18 -8.70
CA HIS A 243 14.13 9.62 -9.27
C HIS A 243 15.09 9.16 -8.16
N GLY A 244 15.65 7.96 -8.30
CA GLY A 244 16.56 7.33 -7.33
C GLY A 244 15.92 6.86 -6.04
N GLN A 245 14.64 7.12 -5.79
CA GLN A 245 13.98 6.67 -4.57
C GLN A 245 13.58 5.19 -4.69
N PHE A 246 13.80 4.44 -3.60
CA PHE A 246 13.36 3.05 -3.49
C PHE A 246 11.86 2.95 -3.21
N TYR A 247 11.25 1.90 -3.72
CA TYR A 247 9.84 1.59 -3.55
C TYR A 247 9.65 0.11 -3.24
N GLU A 248 8.67 -0.18 -2.41
CA GLU A 248 8.26 -1.56 -2.17
C GLU A 248 7.85 -2.24 -3.49
N PRO A 249 8.19 -3.52 -3.68
CA PRO A 249 7.70 -4.30 -4.80
C PRO A 249 6.17 -4.25 -4.90
N CYS A 250 5.65 -4.34 -6.12
CA CYS A 250 4.23 -4.16 -6.41
C CYS A 250 3.35 -5.13 -5.61
N GLN A 251 2.70 -4.66 -4.55
CA GLN A 251 1.80 -5.47 -3.72
C GLN A 251 0.46 -5.74 -4.42
N ALA A 252 -0.03 -4.79 -5.25
CA ALA A 252 -1.36 -4.89 -5.85
C ALA A 252 -1.48 -5.98 -6.93
N LYS A 253 -0.38 -6.30 -7.64
CA LYS A 253 -0.38 -7.27 -8.75
C LYS A 253 0.52 -8.45 -8.47
N CYS A 254 1.69 -8.22 -7.87
CA CYS A 254 2.76 -9.22 -7.77
C CYS A 254 2.88 -9.86 -6.38
N MET A 255 2.10 -9.42 -5.38
CA MET A 255 2.18 -9.98 -4.04
C MET A 255 2.04 -11.52 -3.99
N PRO A 256 1.08 -12.15 -4.70
CA PRO A 256 1.00 -13.61 -4.72
C PRO A 256 2.25 -14.30 -5.27
N LEU A 257 2.92 -13.68 -6.26
CA LEU A 257 4.17 -14.20 -6.81
C LEU A 257 5.32 -14.05 -5.81
N LEU A 258 5.43 -12.88 -5.17
CA LEU A 258 6.45 -12.63 -4.15
C LEU A 258 6.29 -13.59 -2.97
N TRP A 259 5.05 -13.80 -2.52
CA TRP A 259 4.74 -14.77 -1.48
C TRP A 259 5.21 -16.19 -1.83
N TYR A 260 5.15 -16.58 -3.10
CA TYR A 260 5.57 -17.91 -3.57
C TYR A 260 7.08 -18.01 -3.84
N MET A 261 7.71 -16.92 -4.29
CA MET A 261 9.07 -16.92 -4.85
C MET A 261 10.15 -16.44 -3.88
N LEU A 262 9.79 -15.62 -2.86
CA LEU A 262 10.75 -15.10 -1.89
C LEU A 262 11.28 -16.21 -1.00
N PRO A 263 12.60 -16.42 -0.94
CA PRO A 263 13.18 -17.36 0.02
C PRO A 263 13.18 -16.80 1.43
N GLU A 264 13.21 -17.69 2.40
CA GLU A 264 13.40 -17.34 3.80
C GLU A 264 14.71 -16.56 4.01
N GLY A 265 14.65 -15.48 4.79
CA GLY A 265 15.79 -14.62 5.07
C GLY A 265 16.20 -13.66 3.96
N CYS A 266 15.54 -13.66 2.79
CA CYS A 266 15.78 -12.65 1.76
C CYS A 266 15.26 -11.28 2.23
N GLN A 267 16.16 -10.29 2.25
CA GLN A 267 15.80 -8.92 2.60
C GLN A 267 15.06 -8.25 1.43
N VAL A 268 13.91 -7.65 1.69
CA VAL A 268 13.21 -6.80 0.70
C VAL A 268 13.39 -5.34 1.11
N TYR A 269 14.00 -4.54 0.24
CA TYR A 269 14.27 -3.13 0.55
C TYR A 269 13.47 -2.20 -0.41
N PRO A 270 12.85 -1.11 0.06
CA PRO A 270 12.65 -0.83 1.48
C PRO A 270 11.83 -1.96 2.12
N PHE A 271 12.02 -2.20 3.39
CA PHE A 271 11.38 -3.33 4.08
C PHE A 271 9.92 -3.42 3.69
N MET A 272 9.49 -4.59 3.19
CA MET A 272 8.09 -4.84 2.94
C MET A 272 7.36 -4.56 4.25
N ARG A 273 6.45 -3.59 4.21
CA ARG A 273 5.59 -3.33 5.37
C ARG A 273 4.92 -4.65 5.72
N GLU A 274 5.09 -5.10 6.95
CA GLU A 274 4.27 -6.20 7.45
C GLU A 274 2.84 -5.91 7.01
N GLN A 275 2.21 -6.86 6.30
CA GLN A 275 0.77 -6.74 6.06
C GLN A 275 0.18 -6.55 7.45
N PRO A 276 -0.35 -5.38 7.77
CA PRO A 276 -0.78 -5.11 9.13
C PRO A 276 -1.71 -6.24 9.50
N SER A 277 -1.48 -6.82 10.67
CA SER A 277 -2.45 -7.79 11.19
C SER A 277 -3.79 -7.11 11.09
N HIS A 278 -4.61 -7.64 10.21
CA HIS A 278 -5.91 -7.03 9.97
C HIS A 278 -6.85 -7.26 11.17
N ASP A 279 -6.31 -7.71 12.32
CA ASP A 279 -7.08 -7.90 13.54
C ASP A 279 -7.44 -6.54 14.11
N ILE A 280 -8.72 -6.32 14.21
CA ILE A 280 -9.26 -5.11 14.79
C ILE A 280 -9.46 -5.35 16.29
N GLN A 281 -8.77 -4.58 17.10
CA GLN A 281 -8.99 -4.55 18.54
C GLN A 281 -10.07 -3.53 18.85
N ILE A 282 -11.18 -3.96 19.46
CA ILE A 282 -12.15 -3.06 20.08
C ILE A 282 -11.54 -2.58 21.39
N ILE A 283 -11.38 -1.27 21.54
CA ILE A 283 -10.76 -0.65 22.71
C ILE A 283 -11.78 0.01 23.65
N TRP A 284 -12.96 0.34 23.12
CA TRP A 284 -14.06 0.87 23.90
C TRP A 284 -15.38 0.67 23.15
N GLN A 285 -16.50 0.46 23.87
CA GLN A 285 -17.84 0.45 23.28
C GLN A 285 -18.94 0.68 24.31
N ASP A 286 -20.06 1.21 23.85
CA ASP A 286 -21.31 1.32 24.56
C ASP A 286 -22.51 0.93 23.69
N GLU A 287 -23.72 1.36 24.03
CA GLU A 287 -24.94 1.09 23.24
C GLU A 287 -24.90 1.76 21.86
N TRP A 288 -24.34 2.97 21.74
CA TRP A 288 -24.40 3.82 20.54
C TRP A 288 -23.12 3.83 19.70
N PHE A 289 -21.99 3.54 20.31
CA PHE A 289 -20.67 3.67 19.67
C PHE A 289 -19.77 2.45 19.90
N VAL A 290 -18.80 2.30 19.02
CA VAL A 290 -17.67 1.38 19.20
C VAL A 290 -16.40 2.02 18.68
N ALA A 291 -15.33 1.99 19.45
CA ALA A 291 -14.01 2.46 19.08
C ALA A 291 -13.05 1.29 18.90
N ILE A 292 -12.29 1.35 17.85
CA ILE A 292 -11.25 0.34 17.54
C ILE A 292 -9.87 1.01 17.52
N ASN A 293 -8.85 0.22 17.79
CA ASN A 293 -7.47 0.56 17.41
C ASN A 293 -7.24 0.10 15.96
N LYS A 294 -7.33 1.03 15.00
CA LYS A 294 -7.11 0.74 13.58
C LYS A 294 -5.61 0.51 13.33
N PRO A 295 -5.19 -0.62 12.76
CA PRO A 295 -3.80 -0.78 12.35
C PRO A 295 -3.44 0.15 11.18
N ALA A 296 -2.14 0.48 11.03
CA ALA A 296 -1.62 1.14 9.83
C ALA A 296 -1.80 0.23 8.60
N GLY A 297 -1.97 0.83 7.40
CA GLY A 297 -2.17 0.08 6.16
C GLY A 297 -3.60 -0.40 5.90
N LEU A 298 -4.53 -0.24 6.85
CA LEU A 298 -5.94 -0.59 6.71
C LEU A 298 -6.78 0.65 6.36
N LEU A 299 -7.66 0.55 5.35
CA LEU A 299 -8.62 1.61 5.05
C LEU A 299 -9.65 1.77 6.18
N SER A 300 -10.11 2.99 6.46
CA SER A 300 -11.20 3.23 7.42
C SER A 300 -12.55 2.73 6.89
N VAL A 301 -12.81 2.91 5.60
CA VAL A 301 -14.05 2.56 4.88
C VAL A 301 -13.72 1.91 3.53
N PRO A 302 -14.69 1.21 2.91
CA PRO A 302 -14.52 0.69 1.56
C PRO A 302 -14.09 1.78 0.58
N GLY A 303 -13.02 1.54 -0.17
CA GLY A 303 -12.53 2.41 -1.24
C GLY A 303 -12.95 1.93 -2.62
N LYS A 304 -12.55 2.68 -3.68
CA LYS A 304 -12.78 2.29 -5.07
C LYS A 304 -12.04 0.99 -5.46
N ARG A 305 -10.92 0.71 -4.81
CA ARG A 305 -10.19 -0.56 -4.93
C ARG A 305 -10.73 -1.50 -3.86
N ASN A 306 -10.91 -2.77 -4.19
CA ASN A 306 -11.45 -3.78 -3.27
C ASN A 306 -10.40 -4.17 -2.20
N LEU A 307 -9.91 -3.17 -1.45
CA LEU A 307 -8.93 -3.36 -0.38
C LEU A 307 -9.64 -3.60 0.96
N PRO A 308 -9.02 -4.36 1.86
CA PRO A 308 -9.52 -4.55 3.22
C PRO A 308 -9.75 -3.20 3.92
N ASN A 309 -10.82 -3.11 4.70
CA ASN A 309 -11.15 -1.91 5.44
C ASN A 309 -11.70 -2.24 6.83
N ALA A 310 -11.56 -1.28 7.75
CA ALA A 310 -11.94 -1.44 9.14
C ALA A 310 -13.45 -1.66 9.34
N GLN A 311 -14.28 -0.98 8.53
CA GLN A 311 -15.74 -1.08 8.64
C GLN A 311 -16.24 -2.50 8.35
N ASP A 312 -15.80 -3.12 7.25
CA ASP A 312 -16.24 -4.46 6.89
C ASP A 312 -15.71 -5.52 7.86
N LYS A 313 -14.48 -5.34 8.34
CA LYS A 313 -13.89 -6.24 9.33
C LYS A 313 -14.62 -6.18 10.67
N LEU A 314 -14.94 -4.98 11.15
CA LEU A 314 -15.68 -4.81 12.38
C LEU A 314 -17.10 -5.42 12.28
N ARG A 315 -17.76 -5.27 11.12
CA ARG A 315 -19.03 -5.96 10.85
C ARG A 315 -18.89 -7.48 10.94
N SER A 316 -17.87 -8.04 10.31
CA SER A 316 -17.65 -9.50 10.31
C SER A 316 -17.37 -10.04 11.72
N SER A 317 -16.56 -9.32 12.53
CA SER A 317 -16.24 -9.75 13.91
C SER A 317 -17.46 -9.72 14.83
N GLN A 318 -18.33 -8.71 14.70
CA GLN A 318 -19.56 -8.63 15.49
C GLN A 318 -20.58 -9.73 15.11
N CYS A 319 -20.67 -10.12 13.84
CA CYS A 319 -21.53 -11.23 13.40
C CYS A 319 -21.05 -12.59 13.94
N THR A 320 -19.74 -12.79 14.08
CA THR A 320 -19.17 -14.07 14.57
C THR A 320 -19.42 -14.27 16.08
N VAL A 321 -19.34 -13.20 16.87
CA VAL A 321 -19.63 -13.25 18.32
C VAL A 321 -21.10 -13.63 18.58
N HIS A 322 -22.04 -13.12 17.77
CA HIS A 322 -23.46 -13.47 17.92
C HIS A 322 -23.76 -14.94 17.57
N SER A 323 -23.07 -15.53 16.59
CA SER A 323 -23.28 -16.92 16.20
C SER A 323 -22.70 -17.93 17.21
N SER A 324 -21.67 -17.55 17.97
CA SER A 324 -21.09 -18.41 19.02
C SER A 324 -21.88 -18.38 20.33
N GLN A 325 -22.61 -17.29 20.63
CA GLN A 325 -23.48 -17.19 21.82
C GLN A 325 -24.86 -17.87 21.65
N LEU A 326 -25.26 -18.23 20.43
CA LEU A 326 -26.52 -18.91 20.15
C LEU A 326 -26.53 -20.43 20.47
N ARG A 327 -25.45 -20.97 21.06
CA ARG A 327 -25.41 -22.38 21.48
C ARG A 327 -25.96 -22.67 22.90
N ASP A 328 -26.30 -21.62 23.66
CA ASP A 328 -26.98 -21.81 24.94
C ASP A 328 -28.47 -21.47 24.80
N SER A 329 -29.27 -22.54 24.87
CA SER A 329 -30.71 -22.56 24.77
C SER A 329 -31.39 -21.86 25.96
N SER A 330 -31.73 -20.58 25.76
CA SER A 330 -32.75 -19.91 26.58
C SER A 330 -33.72 -19.15 25.66
N PRO A 331 -35.06 -19.37 25.78
CA PRO A 331 -36.04 -18.94 24.76
C PRO A 331 -36.44 -17.46 24.79
N ASN A 332 -35.68 -16.56 25.43
CA ASN A 332 -36.09 -15.16 25.62
C ASN A 332 -35.06 -14.09 25.18
N CYS A 333 -34.12 -14.41 24.29
CA CYS A 333 -33.23 -13.41 23.71
C CYS A 333 -33.53 -13.27 22.20
N GLN A 334 -34.65 -12.63 21.87
CA GLN A 334 -34.86 -12.02 20.56
C GLN A 334 -34.06 -10.72 20.47
N LEU A 335 -32.73 -10.78 20.49
CA LEU A 335 -31.91 -9.66 20.02
C LEU A 335 -31.95 -9.70 18.49
N SER A 336 -32.70 -8.77 17.94
CA SER A 336 -32.96 -8.61 16.53
C SER A 336 -31.67 -8.53 15.71
N THR A 337 -31.57 -9.33 14.67
CA THR A 337 -30.60 -9.25 13.58
C THR A 337 -30.55 -7.87 12.88
N ALA A 338 -31.40 -6.94 13.27
CA ALA A 338 -31.48 -5.57 12.78
C ALA A 338 -30.32 -4.65 13.25
N ASN A 339 -29.68 -4.93 14.38
CA ASN A 339 -28.64 -4.05 14.95
C ASN A 339 -27.26 -4.20 14.31
N CYS A 340 -27.00 -5.26 13.53
CA CYS A 340 -25.75 -5.41 12.76
C CYS A 340 -25.71 -4.61 11.44
N GLN A 341 -26.81 -3.99 11.02
CA GLN A 341 -26.90 -3.33 9.72
C GLN A 341 -26.32 -1.91 9.71
N PHE A 342 -26.40 -1.15 10.79
CA PHE A 342 -25.85 0.19 10.84
C PHE A 342 -24.54 0.20 11.60
N LEU A 343 -23.45 0.43 10.88
CA LEU A 343 -22.12 0.64 11.44
C LEU A 343 -21.38 1.60 10.53
N LYS A 344 -21.27 2.87 10.95
CA LYS A 344 -20.61 3.91 10.16
C LYS A 344 -19.54 4.63 10.97
N PRO A 345 -18.34 4.85 10.45
CA PRO A 345 -17.32 5.63 11.13
C PRO A 345 -17.75 7.10 11.20
N VAL A 346 -17.61 7.71 12.36
CA VAL A 346 -17.96 9.13 12.59
C VAL A 346 -16.86 10.08 12.11
N HIS A 347 -15.64 9.58 11.95
CA HIS A 347 -14.51 10.25 11.33
C HIS A 347 -13.67 9.22 10.54
N ARG A 348 -12.60 9.66 9.90
CA ARG A 348 -11.70 8.76 9.16
C ARG A 348 -10.25 9.00 9.54
N LEU A 349 -9.46 7.94 9.47
CA LEU A 349 -8.00 7.97 9.45
C LEU A 349 -7.52 7.63 8.04
N ASP A 350 -6.38 8.15 7.65
CA ASP A 350 -5.71 7.73 6.41
C ASP A 350 -5.31 6.25 6.51
N MET A 351 -5.08 5.61 5.38
CA MET A 351 -4.75 4.19 5.32
C MET A 351 -3.57 3.84 6.24
N ASP A 352 -2.50 4.63 6.17
CA ASP A 352 -1.25 4.39 6.90
C ASP A 352 -1.25 4.94 8.34
N THR A 353 -2.23 5.77 8.71
CA THR A 353 -2.42 6.25 10.09
C THR A 353 -3.05 5.15 10.94
N SER A 354 -2.45 4.85 12.10
CA SER A 354 -3.01 3.92 13.08
C SER A 354 -3.75 4.66 14.21
N GLY A 355 -4.44 3.91 15.08
CA GLY A 355 -5.04 4.41 16.32
C GLY A 355 -6.55 4.48 16.30
N ILE A 356 -7.11 5.34 17.13
CA ILE A 356 -8.52 5.38 17.47
C ILE A 356 -9.39 5.74 16.28
N LEU A 357 -10.30 4.82 15.92
CA LEU A 357 -11.33 5.04 14.92
C LEU A 357 -12.70 4.71 15.54
N LEU A 358 -13.57 5.73 15.65
CA LEU A 358 -14.88 5.62 16.27
C LEU A 358 -15.98 5.37 15.23
N PHE A 359 -16.85 4.42 15.54
CA PHE A 359 -18.02 4.08 14.72
C PHE A 359 -19.31 4.31 15.52
N ALA A 360 -20.35 4.76 14.84
CA ALA A 360 -21.71 4.79 15.36
C ALA A 360 -22.43 3.48 15.02
N LYS A 361 -23.17 2.95 15.99
CA LYS A 361 -24.00 1.72 15.87
C LYS A 361 -25.43 2.05 15.42
N THR A 362 -25.85 3.32 15.45
CA THR A 362 -27.17 3.78 15.03
C THR A 362 -27.04 5.03 14.17
N GLU A 363 -28.05 5.28 13.34
CA GLU A 363 -28.09 6.47 12.48
C GLU A 363 -28.19 7.77 13.31
N GLU A 364 -28.96 7.75 14.40
CA GLU A 364 -29.08 8.88 15.30
C GLU A 364 -27.74 9.24 15.95
N ALA A 365 -27.00 8.22 16.44
CA ALA A 365 -25.67 8.40 17.00
C ALA A 365 -24.69 8.98 15.97
N PHE A 366 -24.77 8.51 14.73
CA PHE A 366 -23.95 9.03 13.64
C PHE A 366 -24.24 10.51 13.37
N ILE A 367 -25.52 10.91 13.26
CA ILE A 367 -25.92 12.30 12.99
C ILE A 367 -25.49 13.23 14.13
N LYS A 368 -25.71 12.83 15.39
CA LYS A 368 -25.32 13.64 16.57
C LYS A 368 -23.79 13.84 16.59
N MET A 369 -23.01 12.77 16.43
CA MET A 369 -21.55 12.88 16.40
C MET A 369 -21.04 13.71 15.22
N GLN A 370 -21.63 13.57 14.02
CA GLN A 370 -21.24 14.38 12.85
C GLN A 370 -21.44 15.88 13.11
N ARG A 371 -22.52 16.28 13.81
CA ARG A 371 -22.74 17.68 14.22
C ARG A 371 -21.63 18.16 15.15
N MET A 372 -21.26 17.36 16.15
CA MET A 372 -20.19 17.71 17.09
C MET A 372 -18.83 17.85 16.38
N PHE A 373 -18.52 16.99 15.40
CA PHE A 373 -17.31 17.13 14.58
C PHE A 373 -17.34 18.35 13.64
N ALA A 374 -18.54 18.80 13.23
CA ALA A 374 -18.73 19.95 12.33
C ALA A 374 -18.71 21.30 13.06
N GLU A 375 -18.92 21.32 14.38
CA GLU A 375 -18.88 22.55 15.18
C GLU A 375 -17.51 23.21 15.04
N LYS A 376 -17.52 24.49 14.60
CA LYS A 376 -16.29 25.26 14.44
C LYS A 376 -15.69 25.56 15.81
N LYS A 377 -14.46 25.17 15.99
CA LYS A 377 -13.66 25.56 17.15
C LYS A 377 -13.28 27.04 16.99
N THR A 378 -13.70 27.87 17.92
CA THR A 378 -13.23 29.26 17.98
C THR A 378 -11.83 29.31 18.54
N HIS A 379 -10.96 30.14 17.95
CA HIS A 379 -9.53 30.28 18.27
C HIS A 379 -9.17 30.79 19.67
N SER A 380 -10.12 30.82 20.58
CA SER A 380 -9.99 31.59 21.83
C SER A 380 -9.44 30.83 23.03
N SER A 381 -9.08 29.56 22.91
CA SER A 381 -8.52 28.84 24.06
C SER A 381 -7.67 27.64 23.67
N SER A 382 -6.50 27.50 24.32
CA SER A 382 -5.68 26.30 24.33
C SER A 382 -6.55 25.04 24.50
N PRO A 383 -6.26 23.91 23.80
CA PRO A 383 -7.00 22.64 23.94
C PRO A 383 -7.02 22.14 25.39
N LEU A 384 -6.17 22.71 26.25
CA LEU A 384 -6.12 22.46 27.69
C LEU A 384 -7.19 23.23 28.49
N LYS A 385 -7.96 24.15 27.87
CA LYS A 385 -8.97 24.97 28.56
C LYS A 385 -10.22 25.14 27.69
N GLY A 386 -11.06 24.10 27.64
CA GLY A 386 -12.51 24.24 27.53
C GLY A 386 -13.16 24.43 26.17
N GLU A 387 -14.36 23.95 26.04
CA GLU A 387 -15.50 24.21 25.15
C GLU A 387 -15.57 23.56 23.76
N SER A 388 -14.63 22.73 23.35
CA SER A 388 -14.88 21.89 22.19
C SER A 388 -15.52 20.57 22.61
N SER A 389 -16.62 20.19 21.97
CA SER A 389 -17.32 18.93 22.26
C SER A 389 -16.51 17.67 21.85
N VAL A 390 -15.46 17.84 21.00
CA VAL A 390 -14.58 16.74 20.51
C VAL A 390 -13.13 17.18 20.46
N HIS A 391 -12.23 16.46 21.13
CA HIS A 391 -10.77 16.67 21.09
C HIS A 391 -10.08 15.44 20.53
N LYS A 392 -9.12 15.65 19.61
CA LYS A 392 -8.29 14.61 18.99
C LYS A 392 -6.83 14.91 19.26
N GLU A 393 -6.10 13.90 19.70
CA GLU A 393 -4.66 13.97 19.86
C GLU A 393 -4.00 12.88 19.01
N TYR A 394 -2.92 13.25 18.33
CA TYR A 394 -2.09 12.33 17.56
C TYR A 394 -0.66 12.44 18.03
N VAL A 395 0.05 11.32 18.01
CA VAL A 395 1.49 11.25 18.18
C VAL A 395 2.14 10.96 16.84
N ALA A 396 3.19 11.71 16.51
CA ALA A 396 4.02 11.44 15.34
C ALA A 396 5.51 11.42 15.70
N ILE A 397 6.29 10.64 14.94
CA ILE A 397 7.75 10.78 14.88
C ILE A 397 8.07 11.48 13.57
N VAL A 398 8.85 12.57 13.62
CA VAL A 398 9.21 13.38 12.45
C VAL A 398 10.69 13.22 12.08
N GLN A 399 10.99 13.43 10.80
CA GLN A 399 12.34 13.41 10.27
C GLN A 399 13.01 14.78 10.55
N LYS A 400 14.30 14.76 10.96
CA LYS A 400 15.09 15.98 11.17
C LYS A 400 14.38 16.98 12.10
N SER A 401 14.13 16.55 13.35
CA SER A 401 13.60 17.43 14.38
C SER A 401 14.41 18.73 14.49
N PRO A 402 13.78 19.88 14.70
CA PRO A 402 14.47 21.15 14.97
C PRO A 402 15.44 21.05 16.16
N PHE A 403 15.19 20.18 17.13
CA PHE A 403 16.10 19.91 18.25
C PHE A 403 17.47 19.39 17.80
N MET A 404 17.51 18.47 16.86
CA MET A 404 18.75 17.91 16.32
C MET A 404 19.60 18.96 15.59
N ALA A 405 18.98 20.01 15.06
CA ALA A 405 19.68 21.14 14.43
C ALA A 405 20.33 22.07 15.49
N LEU A 406 19.71 22.25 16.64
CA LEU A 406 20.25 23.06 17.74
C LEU A 406 21.49 22.42 18.36
N GLU A 407 21.49 21.09 18.57
CA GLU A 407 22.64 20.38 19.13
C GLU A 407 23.87 20.39 18.21
N ARG A 408 23.71 20.52 16.89
CA ARG A 408 24.80 20.51 15.91
C ARG A 408 25.35 21.89 15.57
N GLY A 409 24.89 22.97 16.21
CA GLY A 409 25.38 24.32 15.99
C GLY A 409 25.13 24.87 14.58
N HIS A 410 24.24 24.29 13.81
CA HIS A 410 23.86 24.80 12.50
C HIS A 410 22.86 25.94 12.64
N SER A 411 23.21 27.10 12.15
CA SER A 411 22.31 28.25 12.00
C SER A 411 21.12 27.83 11.13
N LEU A 412 19.92 27.85 11.73
CA LEU A 412 18.66 27.63 11.02
C LEU A 412 18.46 28.75 9.99
N GLY A 413 18.74 28.44 8.71
CA GLY A 413 18.35 29.33 7.62
C GLY A 413 16.83 29.36 7.55
N LYS A 414 16.24 30.54 7.82
CA LYS A 414 14.81 30.94 7.64
C LYS A 414 13.75 29.83 7.77
N SER A 415 13.90 28.90 8.74
CA SER A 415 12.79 28.06 9.19
C SER A 415 11.79 28.96 9.92
N PRO A 416 10.47 28.80 9.74
CA PRO A 416 9.47 29.52 10.55
C PRO A 416 9.56 29.19 12.04
N PHE A 417 10.40 28.22 12.42
CA PHE A 417 10.68 27.82 13.78
C PHE A 417 11.54 28.88 14.49
N LYS A 418 10.86 29.71 15.27
CA LYS A 418 11.50 30.60 16.26
C LYS A 418 11.88 29.86 17.57
N GLY A 419 12.07 28.55 17.54
CA GLY A 419 12.42 27.77 18.73
C GLY A 419 11.26 27.45 19.67
N ASP A 420 10.01 27.73 19.28
CA ASP A 420 8.85 27.41 20.10
C ASP A 420 8.53 25.91 19.99
N LEU A 421 8.57 25.22 21.13
CA LEU A 421 8.28 23.79 21.26
C LEU A 421 6.80 23.47 21.05
N GLU A 422 5.95 24.47 20.98
CA GLU A 422 4.52 24.38 20.76
C GLU A 422 4.01 25.57 19.93
N GLY A 423 2.93 25.40 19.21
CA GLY A 423 2.37 26.46 18.37
C GLY A 423 1.16 26.03 17.56
N LEU A 424 0.76 26.93 16.65
CA LEU A 424 -0.38 26.77 15.76
C LEU A 424 0.06 26.80 14.30
N LEU A 425 -0.36 25.80 13.54
CA LEU A 425 -0.18 25.72 12.09
C LEU A 425 -1.52 26.03 11.40
N SER A 426 -1.50 26.98 10.47
CA SER A 426 -2.64 27.33 9.64
C SER A 426 -2.22 27.37 8.18
N LEU A 427 -2.46 26.27 7.46
CA LEU A 427 -2.10 26.09 6.06
C LEU A 427 -3.34 25.66 5.27
N PRO A 428 -3.91 26.50 4.38
CA PRO A 428 -5.08 26.12 3.61
C PRO A 428 -4.78 25.03 2.59
N LEU A 429 -5.60 23.98 2.55
CA LEU A 429 -5.35 22.76 1.79
C LEU A 429 -6.33 22.58 0.63
N LEU A 430 -5.80 22.17 -0.52
CA LEU A 430 -6.52 21.82 -1.72
C LEU A 430 -6.04 20.46 -2.25
N PRO A 431 -6.92 19.61 -2.84
CA PRO A 431 -6.48 18.41 -3.55
C PRO A 431 -5.52 18.75 -4.69
N ASP A 432 -4.37 18.09 -4.73
CA ASP A 432 -3.48 18.17 -5.88
C ASP A 432 -4.03 17.26 -6.98
N PHE A 433 -4.62 17.87 -8.01
CA PHE A 433 -5.27 17.14 -9.09
C PHE A 433 -4.27 16.48 -10.04
N GLU A 434 -3.04 16.96 -10.09
CA GLU A 434 -1.97 16.43 -10.92
C GLU A 434 -1.28 15.24 -10.24
N HIS A 435 -1.15 15.29 -8.90
CA HIS A 435 -0.44 14.28 -8.10
C HIS A 435 -1.35 13.58 -7.08
N ARG A 436 -2.49 13.05 -7.51
CA ARG A 436 -3.40 12.31 -6.62
C ARG A 436 -2.70 11.07 -6.01
N PRO A 437 -2.90 10.76 -4.71
CA PRO A 437 -3.90 11.30 -3.79
C PRO A 437 -3.41 12.50 -2.94
N MET A 438 -2.33 13.17 -3.31
CA MET A 438 -1.78 14.29 -2.53
C MET A 438 -2.76 15.45 -2.39
N GLN A 439 -2.50 16.22 -1.35
CA GLN A 439 -3.02 17.56 -1.13
C GLN A 439 -1.85 18.53 -1.25
N ARG A 440 -2.13 19.80 -1.56
CA ARG A 440 -1.16 20.89 -1.58
C ARG A 440 -1.62 22.06 -0.73
N VAL A 441 -0.68 22.89 -0.29
CA VAL A 441 -1.01 24.19 0.30
C VAL A 441 -1.36 25.15 -0.83
N ASP A 442 -2.51 25.79 -0.71
CA ASP A 442 -3.01 26.75 -1.69
C ASP A 442 -3.67 27.92 -0.94
N TYR A 443 -2.97 29.05 -0.90
CA TYR A 443 -3.41 30.24 -0.14
C TYR A 443 -4.59 30.97 -0.76
N GLU A 444 -4.89 30.74 -2.03
CA GLU A 444 -5.99 31.41 -2.72
C GLU A 444 -7.29 30.60 -2.67
N ASN A 445 -7.21 29.30 -2.95
CA ASN A 445 -8.39 28.44 -3.11
C ASN A 445 -8.47 27.29 -2.10
N GLY A 446 -7.47 27.16 -1.23
CA GLY A 446 -7.38 26.11 -0.22
C GLY A 446 -8.44 26.29 0.87
N LYS A 447 -8.90 25.16 1.41
CA LYS A 447 -9.78 25.15 2.59
C LYS A 447 -8.94 25.28 3.84
N GLU A 448 -9.33 26.16 4.73
CA GLU A 448 -8.69 26.34 6.04
C GLU A 448 -8.40 25.00 6.74
N ALA A 449 -7.16 24.83 7.19
CA ALA A 449 -6.71 23.68 7.95
C ALA A 449 -5.81 24.16 9.09
N ILE A 450 -6.19 23.82 10.33
CA ILE A 450 -5.56 24.32 11.55
C ILE A 450 -5.19 23.14 12.44
N THR A 451 -3.93 23.15 12.91
CA THR A 451 -3.39 22.14 13.84
C THR A 451 -2.56 22.83 14.90
N GLU A 452 -2.85 22.58 16.17
CA GLU A 452 -1.93 22.89 17.27
C GLU A 452 -0.91 21.75 17.38
N TYR A 453 0.32 22.08 17.77
CA TYR A 453 1.38 21.09 17.96
C TYR A 453 2.19 21.37 19.22
N ARG A 454 2.80 20.30 19.76
CA ARG A 454 3.77 20.37 20.85
C ARG A 454 4.81 19.24 20.70
N PHE A 455 6.08 19.60 20.69
CA PHE A 455 7.17 18.62 20.76
C PHE A 455 7.31 18.08 22.19
N ILE A 456 7.48 16.76 22.33
CA ILE A 456 7.57 16.06 23.63
C ILE A 456 8.86 15.24 23.76
N GLY A 457 9.89 15.57 23.03
CA GLY A 457 11.19 14.92 23.00
C GLY A 457 11.80 15.00 21.63
N ASP A 458 12.89 14.30 21.41
CA ASP A 458 13.80 14.49 20.27
C ASP A 458 13.11 14.59 18.91
N ASP A 459 12.31 13.58 18.56
CA ASP A 459 11.63 13.54 17.25
C ASP A 459 10.11 13.34 17.39
N ARG A 460 9.57 13.40 18.61
CA ARG A 460 8.15 13.18 18.88
C ARG A 460 7.38 14.49 18.96
N VAL A 461 6.27 14.54 18.24
CA VAL A 461 5.35 15.68 18.25
C VAL A 461 3.92 15.23 18.54
N LEU A 462 3.25 15.95 19.44
CA LEU A 462 1.81 15.88 19.64
C LEU A 462 1.13 16.84 18.67
N LEU A 463 0.08 16.37 18.01
CA LEU A 463 -0.68 17.12 17.01
C LEU A 463 -2.16 17.11 17.38
N TYR A 464 -2.74 18.30 17.46
CA TYR A 464 -4.15 18.50 17.84
C TYR A 464 -4.90 19.17 16.67
N PRO A 465 -5.48 18.40 15.73
CA PRO A 465 -6.16 18.99 14.57
C PRO A 465 -7.49 19.63 14.99
N LEU A 466 -7.58 20.94 14.85
CA LEU A 466 -8.83 21.71 15.06
C LEU A 466 -9.79 21.57 13.88
N THR A 467 -9.27 21.31 12.71
CA THR A 467 -10.00 20.95 11.48
C THR A 467 -9.69 19.51 11.08
N GLY A 468 -10.36 18.97 10.06
CA GLY A 468 -10.20 17.57 9.62
C GLY A 468 -10.05 17.44 8.12
N ARG A 469 -9.03 18.08 7.51
CA ARG A 469 -8.78 17.94 6.05
C ARG A 469 -8.00 16.68 5.75
N THR A 470 -8.18 16.16 4.55
CA THR A 470 -7.41 15.01 4.06
C THR A 470 -5.92 15.31 4.14
N HIS A 471 -5.13 14.36 4.65
CA HIS A 471 -3.67 14.47 4.84
C HIS A 471 -3.20 15.69 5.65
N GLN A 472 -4.09 16.34 6.42
CA GLN A 472 -3.78 17.61 7.09
C GLN A 472 -2.50 17.54 7.92
N LEU A 473 -2.41 16.60 8.87
CA LEU A 473 -1.26 16.47 9.76
C LEU A 473 0.04 16.18 8.99
N ARG A 474 -0.07 15.37 7.94
CA ARG A 474 1.06 14.99 7.10
C ARG A 474 1.67 16.18 6.38
N ILE A 475 0.82 17.04 5.78
CA ILE A 475 1.28 18.27 5.11
C ILE A 475 1.76 19.30 6.13
N HIS A 476 1.05 19.49 7.22
CA HIS A 476 1.46 20.41 8.28
C HIS A 476 2.85 20.07 8.85
N CYS A 477 3.19 18.79 8.93
CA CYS A 477 4.54 18.35 9.29
C CYS A 477 5.56 18.58 8.17
N ALA A 478 5.19 18.26 6.91
CA ALA A 478 6.16 18.22 5.80
C ALA A 478 6.40 19.57 5.14
N HIS A 479 5.39 20.46 5.06
CA HIS A 479 5.48 21.72 4.32
C HIS A 479 6.49 22.69 4.95
N PRO A 480 7.30 23.44 4.15
CA PRO A 480 8.25 24.42 4.69
C PRO A 480 7.60 25.51 5.55
N ASP A 481 6.38 25.96 5.22
CA ASP A 481 5.61 26.92 6.02
C ASP A 481 4.89 26.27 7.20
N GLY A 482 4.99 24.95 7.35
CA GLY A 482 4.54 24.17 8.50
C GLY A 482 5.71 23.81 9.41
N LEU A 483 5.83 22.54 9.80
CA LEU A 483 6.96 22.09 10.62
C LEU A 483 8.27 21.94 9.81
N GLY A 484 8.21 21.78 8.50
CA GLY A 484 9.36 21.48 7.66
C GLY A 484 10.03 20.13 7.99
N CYS A 485 9.36 19.30 8.78
CA CYS A 485 9.81 18.01 9.28
C CYS A 485 8.79 16.94 8.91
N PRO A 486 8.94 16.26 7.76
CA PRO A 486 8.00 15.20 7.36
C PRO A 486 7.89 14.09 8.40
N ILE A 487 6.73 13.49 8.51
CA ILE A 487 6.52 12.30 9.38
C ILE A 487 7.41 11.17 8.86
N LEU A 488 8.09 10.48 9.75
CA LEU A 488 8.94 9.33 9.43
C LEU A 488 8.09 8.24 8.77
N GLY A 489 8.57 7.71 7.64
CA GLY A 489 7.87 6.69 6.88
C GLY A 489 6.61 7.16 6.14
N ASP A 490 6.40 8.49 5.99
CA ASP A 490 5.32 9.02 5.15
C ASP A 490 5.65 8.78 3.66
N PRO A 491 4.85 7.95 2.94
CA PRO A 491 5.18 7.59 1.55
C PRO A 491 4.83 8.68 0.54
N LEU A 492 4.12 9.75 0.93
CA LEU A 492 3.68 10.81 0.02
C LEU A 492 4.42 12.13 0.24
N TYR A 493 4.69 12.48 1.49
CA TYR A 493 5.27 13.76 1.85
C TYR A 493 6.65 13.66 2.51
N GLY A 494 7.09 12.44 2.82
CA GLY A 494 8.41 12.13 3.36
C GLY A 494 9.37 11.60 2.30
N ASN A 495 10.64 11.55 2.65
CA ASN A 495 11.71 11.03 1.80
C ASN A 495 12.54 9.92 2.47
N THR A 496 12.22 9.56 3.72
CA THR A 496 12.92 8.50 4.46
C THR A 496 11.99 7.30 4.62
N PRO A 497 12.29 6.17 3.98
CA PRO A 497 11.54 4.93 4.17
C PRO A 497 11.64 4.44 5.61
N ALA A 498 10.57 3.83 6.10
CA ALA A 498 10.51 3.19 7.41
C ALA A 498 9.48 2.06 7.39
N GLU A 499 9.48 1.20 8.40
CA GLU A 499 8.58 0.04 8.52
C GLU A 499 7.09 0.44 8.43
N ARG A 500 6.77 1.66 8.88
CA ARG A 500 5.43 2.22 8.85
C ARG A 500 5.47 3.75 8.79
N MET A 501 4.35 4.38 8.51
CA MET A 501 4.17 5.80 8.81
C MET A 501 3.97 5.97 10.32
N TYR A 502 4.82 6.76 10.96
CA TYR A 502 4.84 6.98 12.40
C TYR A 502 3.86 8.10 12.77
N LEU A 503 2.56 7.85 12.53
CA LEU A 503 1.44 8.69 12.91
C LEU A 503 0.33 7.84 13.54
N HIS A 504 -0.04 8.19 14.75
CA HIS A 504 -1.02 7.44 15.55
C HIS A 504 -2.05 8.37 16.20
N ALA A 505 -3.34 8.05 16.06
CA ALA A 505 -4.43 8.71 16.79
C ALA A 505 -4.48 8.17 18.23
N SER A 506 -3.81 8.88 19.14
CA SER A 506 -3.53 8.41 20.51
C SER A 506 -4.68 8.66 21.48
N ARG A 507 -5.44 9.75 21.31
CA ARG A 507 -6.51 10.11 22.24
C ARG A 507 -7.69 10.74 21.51
N LEU A 508 -8.89 10.35 21.92
CA LEU A 508 -10.16 10.94 21.51
C LEU A 508 -11.00 11.22 22.74
N THR A 509 -11.30 12.50 22.98
CA THR A 509 -12.17 12.94 24.08
C THR A 509 -13.39 13.62 23.49
N PHE A 510 -14.57 13.27 23.97
CA PHE A 510 -15.83 13.91 23.54
C PHE A 510 -16.89 13.88 24.63
N THR A 511 -17.82 14.85 24.58
CA THR A 511 -19.04 14.82 25.38
C THR A 511 -20.01 13.82 24.75
N HIS A 512 -20.44 12.82 25.50
CA HIS A 512 -21.33 11.78 24.99
C HIS A 512 -22.72 12.35 24.67
N PRO A 513 -23.20 12.27 23.40
CA PRO A 513 -24.38 13.01 22.94
C PRO A 513 -25.72 12.50 23.48
N PHE A 514 -25.74 11.42 24.25
CA PHE A 514 -26.93 10.85 24.89
C PHE A 514 -26.88 10.94 26.40
N THR A 515 -25.71 10.75 27.01
CA THR A 515 -25.56 10.75 28.49
C THR A 515 -25.03 12.07 29.03
N GLY A 516 -24.44 12.93 28.19
CA GLY A 516 -23.82 14.19 28.61
C GLY A 516 -22.47 14.00 29.32
N GLY A 517 -22.05 12.79 29.60
CA GLY A 517 -20.78 12.50 30.28
C GLY A 517 -19.58 12.68 29.33
N THR A 518 -18.43 13.04 29.88
CA THR A 518 -17.17 13.08 29.10
C THR A 518 -16.62 11.67 28.92
N ILE A 519 -16.39 11.29 27.70
CA ILE A 519 -15.73 10.03 27.32
C ILE A 519 -14.31 10.33 26.85
N GLU A 520 -13.35 9.62 27.41
CA GLU A 520 -11.95 9.65 26.98
C GLU A 520 -11.54 8.24 26.55
N ILE A 521 -11.05 8.13 25.32
CA ILE A 521 -10.54 6.88 24.73
C ILE A 521 -9.06 7.10 24.45
N VAL A 522 -8.21 6.16 24.89
CA VAL A 522 -6.77 6.22 24.73
C VAL A 522 -6.28 4.97 23.99
N SER A 523 -5.32 5.15 23.10
CA SER A 523 -4.61 4.09 22.39
C SER A 523 -3.13 4.42 22.38
N GLU A 524 -2.31 3.57 22.99
CA GLU A 524 -0.87 3.79 23.00
C GLU A 524 -0.27 3.64 21.62
N PRO A 525 0.64 4.55 21.19
CA PRO A 525 1.32 4.41 19.92
C PRO A 525 2.20 3.15 19.93
N PRO A 526 2.19 2.33 18.89
CA PRO A 526 2.98 1.10 18.79
C PRO A 526 4.47 1.37 18.45
N PHE A 527 4.99 2.55 18.79
CA PHE A 527 6.36 3.00 18.47
C PHE A 527 6.91 4.00 19.51
#